data_cfbf89c32762524988dc20e0de129879
#
_entry.id   cfbf89c32762524988dc20e0de129879
#
_cell.length_a   1.000
_cell.length_b   1.000
_cell.length_c   1.000
_cell.angle_alpha   90.00
_cell.angle_beta   90.00
_cell.angle_gamma   90.00
#
_symmetry.space_group_name_H-M   'P 1'
#
loop_
_entity.id
_entity.type
_entity.pdbx_description
1 polymer ?
#
loop_
_entity_poly.entity_id
_entity_poly.type
_entity_poly.pdbx_seq_one_letter_code
_entity_poly.pdbx_strand_id
1 'polypeptide(L)'
;MEQDEKYNAVISAMSEFTYDWKPENYDDPTQPILKITKSSLGSFDWCNKKYDFSYIDRLPQDQTEAMRKGTVLHNHREDYFNTFDIKKAEKMTPDEVEEYITSITPIDEYYDISLNIASFEKNRFIEARTENKIEEYLPACNEGKFDAEITIAADTNPKFPLQRDYKIHIQGIIDRIFMEDGGYVPFEFKTGPWKDYKGTMMRKEMAFYQLLIENADPEVLIKNGLDPNIPVTHWGWYYPVSNYVFAQPVKTRSMTSVMNNIAKLIWAYEQKQFPTKFYYKTCSF
;
A
#
# COMPACT_ATOMS: atom_id res chain seq x y z
N MET A 1 -6.39 -3.24 -25.28
CA MET A 1 -7.74 -2.71 -25.04
C MET A 1 -8.15 -2.90 -23.58
N GLU A 2 -8.27 -4.11 -23.06
CA GLU A 2 -8.71 -4.36 -21.67
C GLU A 2 -7.70 -3.84 -20.60
N GLN A 3 -6.40 -3.89 -20.86
CA GLN A 3 -5.35 -3.31 -20.01
C GLN A 3 -5.39 -1.77 -19.98
N ASP A 4 -5.67 -1.15 -21.12
CA ASP A 4 -5.79 0.32 -21.20
C ASP A 4 -7.05 0.80 -20.49
N GLU A 5 -8.13 0.01 -20.51
CA GLU A 5 -9.37 0.32 -19.78
C GLU A 5 -9.19 0.21 -18.27
N LYS A 6 -8.50 -0.82 -17.76
CA LYS A 6 -8.14 -0.94 -16.33
C LYS A 6 -7.21 0.20 -15.88
N TYR A 7 -6.20 0.54 -16.69
CA TYR A 7 -5.30 1.65 -16.41
C TYR A 7 -6.04 2.98 -16.40
N ASN A 8 -6.90 3.22 -17.39
CA ASN A 8 -7.74 4.42 -17.46
C ASN A 8 -8.77 4.47 -16.32
N ALA A 9 -9.27 3.33 -15.83
CA ALA A 9 -10.13 3.26 -14.66
C ALA A 9 -9.36 3.63 -13.37
N VAL A 10 -8.10 3.20 -13.23
CA VAL A 10 -7.24 3.61 -12.11
C VAL A 10 -6.92 5.10 -12.17
N ILE A 11 -6.60 5.64 -13.35
CA ILE A 11 -6.38 7.08 -13.55
C ILE A 11 -7.67 7.86 -13.30
N SER A 12 -8.82 7.35 -13.76
CA SER A 12 -10.13 7.96 -13.51
C SER A 12 -10.48 7.93 -12.01
N ALA A 13 -10.26 6.81 -11.33
CA ALA A 13 -10.42 6.73 -9.87
C ALA A 13 -9.46 7.67 -9.14
N MET A 14 -8.22 7.87 -9.63
CA MET A 14 -7.31 8.90 -9.11
C MET A 14 -7.79 10.32 -9.40
N SER A 15 -8.54 10.55 -10.48
CA SER A 15 -9.10 11.87 -10.81
C SER A 15 -10.31 12.27 -9.95
N GLU A 16 -10.93 11.31 -9.25
CA GLU A 16 -11.96 11.59 -8.23
C GLU A 16 -11.37 12.16 -6.93
N PHE A 17 -10.03 12.15 -6.79
CA PHE A 17 -9.37 12.83 -5.68
C PHE A 17 -9.42 14.34 -5.89
N THR A 18 -10.22 15.01 -5.09
CA THR A 18 -10.32 16.47 -5.13
C THR A 18 -9.12 17.08 -4.44
N TYR A 19 -8.13 17.46 -5.26
CA TYR A 19 -6.93 18.18 -4.78
C TYR A 19 -7.13 19.70 -4.70
N ASP A 20 -8.35 20.17 -4.98
CA ASP A 20 -8.73 21.60 -4.88
C ASP A 20 -8.99 22.04 -3.43
N TRP A 21 -8.52 21.26 -2.45
CA TRP A 21 -8.62 21.61 -1.05
C TRP A 21 -7.76 22.83 -0.72
N LYS A 22 -8.35 23.79 0.02
CA LYS A 22 -7.72 25.05 0.41
C LYS A 22 -7.82 25.25 1.92
N PRO A 23 -6.71 25.29 2.66
CA PRO A 23 -6.72 25.46 4.12
C PRO A 23 -7.49 26.68 4.57
N GLU A 24 -7.43 27.77 3.82
CA GLU A 24 -8.12 29.03 4.11
C GLU A 24 -9.65 28.92 4.07
N ASN A 25 -10.19 27.92 3.39
CA ASN A 25 -11.63 27.67 3.28
C ASN A 25 -12.07 26.46 4.13
N TYR A 26 -11.26 26.02 5.10
CA TYR A 26 -11.50 24.78 5.86
C TYR A 26 -12.88 24.69 6.52
N ASP A 27 -13.42 25.81 6.96
CA ASP A 27 -14.74 25.88 7.59
C ASP A 27 -15.91 25.93 6.61
N ASP A 28 -15.65 25.97 5.28
CA ASP A 28 -16.67 25.94 4.25
C ASP A 28 -17.13 24.48 4.03
N PRO A 29 -18.39 24.14 4.35
CA PRO A 29 -18.89 22.77 4.18
C PRO A 29 -18.99 22.31 2.73
N THR A 30 -18.87 23.22 1.76
CA THR A 30 -18.87 22.90 0.33
C THR A 30 -17.47 22.60 -0.20
N GLN A 31 -16.45 22.87 0.58
CA GLN A 31 -15.08 22.57 0.21
C GLN A 31 -14.82 21.04 0.24
N PRO A 32 -14.08 20.49 -0.74
CA PRO A 32 -13.63 19.12 -0.67
C PRO A 32 -12.71 18.88 0.52
N ILE A 33 -12.85 17.72 1.16
CA ILE A 33 -11.92 17.30 2.23
C ILE A 33 -10.59 16.89 1.59
N LEU A 34 -9.46 17.23 2.25
CA LEU A 34 -8.14 16.78 1.81
C LEU A 34 -8.07 15.25 1.87
N LYS A 35 -7.80 14.62 0.73
CA LYS A 35 -7.61 13.18 0.63
C LYS A 35 -6.13 12.86 0.42
N ILE A 36 -5.62 11.96 1.24
CA ILE A 36 -4.21 11.53 1.21
C ILE A 36 -4.13 10.03 0.99
N THR A 37 -3.32 9.62 0.02
CA THR A 37 -3.01 8.20 -0.22
C THR A 37 -1.57 7.90 0.16
N LYS A 38 -1.25 6.61 0.34
CA LYS A 38 0.14 6.14 0.48
C LYS A 38 1.05 6.71 -0.62
N SER A 39 0.58 6.66 -1.87
CA SER A 39 1.36 7.11 -3.03
C SER A 39 1.55 8.63 -3.06
N SER A 40 0.51 9.40 -2.74
CA SER A 40 0.60 10.86 -2.69
C SER A 40 1.53 11.33 -1.58
N LEU A 41 1.40 10.74 -0.38
CA LEU A 41 2.29 11.04 0.75
C LEU A 41 3.73 10.61 0.48
N GLY A 42 3.93 9.46 -0.16
CA GLY A 42 5.25 8.99 -0.61
C GLY A 42 5.90 9.94 -1.63
N SER A 43 5.14 10.43 -2.61
CA SER A 43 5.60 11.44 -3.57
C SER A 43 6.02 12.73 -2.88
N PHE A 44 5.23 13.20 -1.92
CA PHE A 44 5.57 14.38 -1.11
C PHE A 44 6.82 14.18 -0.28
N ASP A 45 6.98 13.03 0.38
CA ASP A 45 8.17 12.72 1.20
C ASP A 45 9.43 12.59 0.32
N TRP A 46 9.28 12.09 -0.91
CA TRP A 46 10.36 11.99 -1.86
C TRP A 46 10.78 13.36 -2.41
N CYS A 47 9.83 14.12 -2.98
CA CYS A 47 10.05 15.46 -3.51
C CYS A 47 8.75 16.27 -3.49
N ASN A 48 8.69 17.31 -2.66
CA ASN A 48 7.49 18.13 -2.51
C ASN A 48 7.05 18.75 -3.86
N LYS A 49 8.00 19.16 -4.72
CA LYS A 49 7.69 19.74 -6.03
C LYS A 49 7.12 18.68 -7.00
N LYS A 50 7.55 17.41 -6.90
CA LYS A 50 6.93 16.32 -7.65
C LYS A 50 5.48 16.10 -7.22
N TYR A 51 5.21 16.19 -5.91
CA TYR A 51 3.85 16.15 -5.40
C TYR A 51 2.99 17.26 -6.01
N ASP A 52 3.49 18.50 -5.99
CA ASP A 52 2.83 19.67 -6.57
C ASP A 52 2.43 19.42 -8.05
N PHE A 53 3.39 19.05 -8.88
CA PHE A 53 3.14 18.75 -10.29
C PHE A 53 2.18 17.58 -10.52
N SER A 54 2.29 16.51 -9.72
CA SER A 54 1.49 15.29 -9.94
C SER A 54 0.08 15.42 -9.38
N TYR A 55 -0.10 16.10 -8.25
CA TYR A 55 -1.35 16.08 -7.49
C TYR A 55 -2.06 17.43 -7.41
N ILE A 56 -1.37 18.55 -7.54
CA ILE A 56 -1.97 19.89 -7.57
C ILE A 56 -2.15 20.35 -9.02
N ASP A 57 -1.05 20.44 -9.79
CA ASP A 57 -1.07 20.83 -11.20
C ASP A 57 -1.60 19.75 -12.13
N ARG A 58 -1.63 18.48 -11.68
CA ARG A 58 -2.12 17.30 -12.44
C ARG A 58 -1.47 17.15 -13.81
N LEU A 59 -0.16 17.39 -13.88
CA LEU A 59 0.56 17.23 -15.12
C LEU A 59 0.51 15.76 -15.59
N PRO A 60 0.25 15.51 -16.87
CA PRO A 60 0.22 14.16 -17.43
C PRO A 60 1.55 13.44 -17.16
N GLN A 61 1.48 12.17 -16.80
CA GLN A 61 2.64 11.31 -16.64
C GLN A 61 2.52 10.15 -17.62
N ASP A 62 3.60 9.90 -18.36
CA ASP A 62 3.65 8.73 -19.23
C ASP A 62 3.79 7.45 -18.40
N GLN A 63 3.13 6.39 -18.86
CA GLN A 63 3.30 5.06 -18.28
C GLN A 63 4.71 4.55 -18.54
N THR A 64 5.49 4.35 -17.48
CA THR A 64 6.81 3.77 -17.59
C THR A 64 6.74 2.23 -17.71
N GLU A 65 7.80 1.61 -18.27
CA GLU A 65 7.94 0.15 -18.29
C GLU A 65 7.87 -0.46 -16.88
N ALA A 66 8.43 0.22 -15.89
CA ALA A 66 8.34 -0.22 -14.48
C ALA A 66 6.90 -0.23 -13.96
N MET A 67 6.06 0.72 -14.37
CA MET A 67 4.63 0.75 -14.02
C MET A 67 3.89 -0.39 -14.73
N ARG A 68 4.14 -0.63 -16.03
CA ARG A 68 3.55 -1.74 -16.79
C ARG A 68 3.90 -3.08 -16.16
N LYS A 69 5.18 -3.31 -15.87
CA LYS A 69 5.65 -4.49 -15.15
C LYS A 69 4.94 -4.65 -13.80
N GLY A 70 4.81 -3.55 -13.05
CA GLY A 70 4.10 -3.52 -11.78
C GLY A 70 2.67 -4.05 -11.92
N THR A 71 1.93 -3.55 -12.90
CA THR A 71 0.54 -3.95 -13.16
C THR A 71 0.43 -5.43 -13.53
N VAL A 72 1.28 -5.94 -14.42
CA VAL A 72 1.24 -7.36 -14.84
C VAL A 72 1.49 -8.28 -13.64
N LEU A 73 2.56 -8.07 -12.88
CA LEU A 73 2.89 -8.89 -11.71
C LEU A 73 1.86 -8.77 -10.57
N HIS A 74 1.21 -7.60 -10.46
CA HIS A 74 0.11 -7.40 -9.53
C HIS A 74 -1.11 -8.28 -9.91
N ASN A 75 -1.50 -8.28 -11.19
CA ASN A 75 -2.60 -9.11 -11.69
C ASN A 75 -2.30 -10.61 -11.45
N HIS A 76 -1.09 -11.10 -11.75
CA HIS A 76 -0.70 -12.49 -11.49
C HIS A 76 -0.89 -12.89 -10.03
N ARG A 77 -0.55 -11.99 -9.13
CA ARG A 77 -0.67 -12.21 -7.69
C ARG A 77 -2.13 -12.13 -7.21
N GLU A 78 -2.92 -11.20 -7.75
CA GLU A 78 -4.35 -11.08 -7.45
C GLU A 78 -5.08 -12.35 -7.86
N ASP A 79 -4.81 -12.86 -9.06
CA ASP A 79 -5.45 -14.05 -9.61
C ASP A 79 -4.97 -15.38 -8.99
N TYR A 80 -3.85 -15.37 -8.25
CA TYR A 80 -3.29 -16.58 -7.66
C TYR A 80 -4.29 -17.32 -6.77
N PHE A 81 -4.93 -16.64 -5.83
CA PHE A 81 -5.90 -17.27 -4.91
C PHE A 81 -7.24 -17.62 -5.57
N ASN A 82 -7.53 -17.07 -6.74
CA ASN A 82 -8.68 -17.49 -7.56
C ASN A 82 -8.41 -18.82 -8.27
N THR A 83 -7.14 -19.15 -8.50
CA THR A 83 -6.70 -20.34 -9.24
C THR A 83 -6.22 -21.47 -8.33
N PHE A 84 -5.67 -21.13 -7.15
CA PHE A 84 -5.11 -22.09 -6.21
C PHE A 84 -6.20 -22.81 -5.42
N ASP A 85 -6.37 -24.11 -5.68
CA ASP A 85 -7.31 -24.98 -4.94
C ASP A 85 -6.62 -25.54 -3.69
N ILE A 86 -6.89 -24.91 -2.55
CA ILE A 86 -6.32 -25.30 -1.25
C ILE A 86 -6.69 -26.73 -0.85
N LYS A 87 -7.95 -27.16 -1.11
CA LYS A 87 -8.42 -28.50 -0.74
C LYS A 87 -7.74 -29.60 -1.55
N LYS A 88 -7.37 -29.28 -2.80
CA LYS A 88 -6.57 -30.14 -3.65
C LYS A 88 -5.13 -30.21 -3.14
N ALA A 89 -4.52 -29.04 -2.83
CA ALA A 89 -3.15 -28.93 -2.38
C ALA A 89 -2.90 -29.57 -1.00
N GLU A 90 -3.87 -29.58 -0.09
CA GLU A 90 -3.78 -30.24 1.22
C GLU A 90 -3.48 -31.74 1.12
N LYS A 91 -3.90 -32.39 0.03
CA LYS A 91 -3.73 -33.84 -0.19
C LYS A 91 -2.44 -34.20 -0.92
N MET A 92 -1.68 -33.21 -1.35
CA MET A 92 -0.46 -33.36 -2.14
C MET A 92 0.77 -33.47 -1.24
N THR A 93 1.79 -34.17 -1.72
CA THR A 93 3.13 -34.09 -1.17
C THR A 93 3.74 -32.69 -1.40
N PRO A 94 4.79 -32.29 -0.69
CA PRO A 94 5.46 -31.00 -0.95
C PRO A 94 5.91 -30.82 -2.41
N ASP A 95 6.41 -31.90 -3.04
CA ASP A 95 6.85 -31.86 -4.44
C ASP A 95 5.67 -31.67 -5.40
N GLU A 96 4.56 -32.40 -5.18
CA GLU A 96 3.34 -32.23 -5.96
C GLU A 96 2.73 -30.83 -5.80
N VAL A 97 2.83 -30.22 -4.61
CA VAL A 97 2.43 -28.82 -4.38
C VAL A 97 3.27 -27.87 -5.22
N GLU A 98 4.60 -28.10 -5.28
CA GLU A 98 5.50 -27.30 -6.12
C GLU A 98 5.15 -27.39 -7.59
N GLU A 99 4.94 -28.59 -8.12
CA GLU A 99 4.51 -28.81 -9.49
C GLU A 99 3.16 -28.15 -9.78
N TYR A 100 2.21 -28.28 -8.85
CA TYR A 100 0.89 -27.68 -8.99
C TYR A 100 0.96 -26.15 -9.02
N ILE A 101 1.65 -25.51 -8.06
CA ILE A 101 1.79 -24.05 -8.02
C ILE A 101 2.52 -23.57 -9.28
N THR A 102 3.57 -24.26 -9.70
CA THR A 102 4.29 -23.93 -10.94
C THR A 102 3.36 -24.02 -12.16
N SER A 103 2.48 -25.02 -12.22
CA SER A 103 1.55 -25.22 -13.35
C SER A 103 0.48 -24.13 -13.49
N ILE A 104 0.13 -23.44 -12.40
CA ILE A 104 -0.82 -22.33 -12.40
C ILE A 104 -0.13 -20.96 -12.49
N THR A 105 1.21 -20.93 -12.50
CA THR A 105 1.98 -19.69 -12.63
C THR A 105 1.93 -19.20 -14.09
N PRO A 106 1.53 -17.93 -14.34
CA PRO A 106 1.46 -17.40 -15.70
C PRO A 106 2.81 -17.40 -16.42
N ILE A 107 2.81 -17.83 -17.68
CA ILE A 107 4.02 -17.88 -18.52
C ILE A 107 4.03 -16.68 -19.46
N ASP A 108 4.80 -15.66 -19.10
CA ASP A 108 4.99 -14.44 -19.88
C ASP A 108 6.43 -13.91 -19.75
N GLU A 109 6.66 -12.67 -20.15
CA GLU A 109 7.98 -12.00 -20.08
C GLU A 109 8.53 -11.84 -18.64
N TYR A 110 7.71 -12.05 -17.59
CA TYR A 110 8.08 -11.94 -16.17
C TYR A 110 8.04 -13.30 -15.45
N TYR A 111 8.03 -14.41 -16.19
CA TYR A 111 7.88 -15.75 -15.65
C TYR A 111 8.87 -16.06 -14.51
N ASP A 112 10.16 -15.69 -14.64
CA ASP A 112 11.16 -15.92 -13.59
C ASP A 112 10.80 -15.23 -12.27
N ILE A 113 10.17 -14.05 -12.34
CA ILE A 113 9.73 -13.32 -11.15
C ILE A 113 8.47 -13.97 -10.58
N SER A 114 7.57 -14.42 -11.44
CA SER A 114 6.36 -15.14 -11.05
C SER A 114 6.69 -16.49 -10.38
N LEU A 115 7.76 -17.16 -10.80
CA LEU A 115 8.29 -18.35 -10.10
C LEU A 115 8.79 -18.03 -8.67
N ASN A 116 9.41 -16.87 -8.45
CA ASN A 116 9.77 -16.46 -7.10
C ASN A 116 8.53 -16.23 -6.23
N ILE A 117 7.46 -15.64 -6.79
CA ILE A 117 6.17 -15.49 -6.11
C ILE A 117 5.56 -16.86 -5.81
N ALA A 118 5.56 -17.78 -6.78
CA ALA A 118 5.09 -19.16 -6.61
C ALA A 118 5.85 -19.89 -5.49
N SER A 119 7.17 -19.76 -5.45
CA SER A 119 8.01 -20.34 -4.40
C SER A 119 7.70 -19.74 -3.02
N PHE A 120 7.47 -18.44 -2.92
CA PHE A 120 7.05 -17.79 -1.68
C PHE A 120 5.71 -18.34 -1.19
N GLU A 121 4.71 -18.44 -2.07
CA GLU A 121 3.38 -18.96 -1.71
C GLU A 121 3.44 -20.46 -1.35
N LYS A 122 4.24 -21.26 -2.08
CA LYS A 122 4.49 -22.66 -1.72
C LYS A 122 5.02 -22.79 -0.29
N ASN A 123 6.05 -22.03 0.04
CA ASN A 123 6.68 -22.11 1.36
C ASN A 123 5.69 -21.74 2.48
N ARG A 124 4.91 -20.66 2.29
CA ARG A 124 3.85 -20.29 3.23
C ARG A 124 2.79 -21.39 3.39
N PHE A 125 2.36 -21.99 2.27
CA PHE A 125 1.38 -23.07 2.30
C PHE A 125 1.90 -24.30 3.06
N ILE A 126 3.13 -24.73 2.78
CA ILE A 126 3.74 -25.88 3.45
C ILE A 126 3.93 -25.61 4.96
N GLU A 127 4.35 -24.41 5.33
CA GLU A 127 4.49 -23.98 6.73
C GLU A 127 3.13 -24.01 7.44
N ALA A 128 2.12 -23.34 6.92
CA ALA A 128 0.77 -23.32 7.48
C ALA A 128 0.17 -24.73 7.65
N ARG A 129 0.37 -25.60 6.64
CA ARG A 129 -0.06 -27.00 6.72
C ARG A 129 0.68 -27.79 7.79
N THR A 130 2.00 -27.59 7.92
CA THR A 130 2.83 -28.30 8.91
C THR A 130 2.47 -27.88 10.32
N GLU A 131 2.10 -26.64 10.52
CA GLU A 131 1.68 -26.09 11.81
C GLU A 131 0.19 -26.33 12.13
N ASN A 132 -0.58 -26.94 11.23
CA ASN A 132 -2.05 -27.07 11.31
C ASN A 132 -2.77 -25.73 11.42
N LYS A 133 -2.28 -24.72 10.70
CA LYS A 133 -2.82 -23.36 10.60
C LYS A 133 -3.18 -22.99 9.16
N ILE A 134 -3.77 -23.94 8.44
CA ILE A 134 -4.05 -23.76 7.01
C ILE A 134 -5.01 -22.58 6.74
N GLU A 135 -5.84 -22.24 7.71
CA GLU A 135 -6.71 -21.06 7.68
C GLU A 135 -5.93 -19.74 7.68
N GLU A 136 -4.71 -19.72 8.26
CA GLU A 136 -3.84 -18.53 8.25
C GLU A 136 -3.11 -18.35 6.90
N TYR A 137 -3.11 -19.36 6.05
CA TYR A 137 -2.50 -19.26 4.71
C TYR A 137 -3.28 -18.33 3.81
N LEU A 138 -4.61 -18.39 3.83
CA LEU A 138 -5.44 -17.49 3.03
C LEU A 138 -5.35 -16.07 3.59
N PRO A 139 -5.26 -15.05 2.73
CA PRO A 139 -5.34 -13.68 3.21
C PRO A 139 -6.73 -13.41 3.79
N ALA A 140 -6.78 -12.74 4.94
CA ALA A 140 -8.03 -12.21 5.51
C ALA A 140 -8.64 -11.16 4.57
N CYS A 141 -7.79 -10.42 3.85
CA CYS A 141 -8.20 -9.47 2.81
C CYS A 141 -7.17 -9.47 1.66
N ASN A 142 -7.66 -9.46 0.43
CA ASN A 142 -6.85 -9.35 -0.79
C ASN A 142 -7.34 -8.14 -1.59
N GLU A 143 -6.44 -7.21 -1.93
CA GLU A 143 -6.74 -5.96 -2.65
C GLU A 143 -7.85 -5.12 -1.98
N GLY A 144 -7.81 -5.05 -0.64
CA GLY A 144 -8.82 -4.35 0.15
C GLY A 144 -8.76 -2.82 -0.03
N LYS A 145 -9.92 -2.21 -0.26
CA LYS A 145 -10.05 -0.75 -0.34
C LYS A 145 -10.49 -0.21 1.02
N PHE A 146 -9.67 0.66 1.57
CA PHE A 146 -9.91 1.29 2.86
C PHE A 146 -9.92 2.80 2.74
N ASP A 147 -10.77 3.43 3.52
CA ASP A 147 -10.77 4.87 3.78
C ASP A 147 -11.05 5.13 5.26
N ALA A 148 -10.51 6.22 5.76
CA ALA A 148 -10.68 6.63 7.15
C ALA A 148 -10.60 8.16 7.27
N GLU A 149 -11.38 8.74 8.17
CA GLU A 149 -11.22 10.12 8.61
C GLU A 149 -10.29 10.15 9.81
N ILE A 150 -9.29 11.02 9.79
CA ILE A 150 -8.38 11.24 10.91
C ILE A 150 -8.25 12.74 11.21
N THR A 151 -7.95 13.04 12.47
CA THR A 151 -7.63 14.42 12.88
C THR A 151 -6.13 14.58 13.04
N ILE A 152 -5.58 15.61 12.42
CA ILE A 152 -4.19 16.04 12.58
C ILE A 152 -4.19 17.28 13.46
N ALA A 153 -3.69 17.13 14.69
CA ALA A 153 -3.61 18.24 15.64
C ALA A 153 -2.56 19.28 15.19
N ALA A 154 -2.80 20.54 15.56
CA ALA A 154 -1.95 21.66 15.18
C ALA A 154 -0.48 21.50 15.60
N ASP A 155 -0.22 20.82 16.69
CA ASP A 155 1.11 20.54 17.26
C ASP A 155 1.69 19.16 16.90
N THR A 156 1.02 18.40 16.03
CA THR A 156 1.47 17.06 15.60
C THR A 156 2.93 17.06 15.16
N ASN A 157 3.37 18.10 14.45
CA ASN A 157 4.76 18.25 14.05
C ASN A 157 5.32 19.61 14.52
N PRO A 158 6.10 19.65 15.61
CA PRO A 158 6.61 20.93 16.16
C PRO A 158 7.49 21.74 15.20
N LYS A 159 8.06 21.12 14.16
CA LYS A 159 8.83 21.81 13.11
C LYS A 159 7.96 22.43 12.02
N PHE A 160 6.73 21.99 11.92
CA PHE A 160 5.75 22.42 10.93
C PHE A 160 4.39 22.57 11.62
N PRO A 161 4.27 23.53 12.58
CA PRO A 161 3.04 23.75 13.32
C PRO A 161 1.94 24.23 12.36
N LEU A 162 0.74 23.70 12.55
CA LEU A 162 -0.44 24.06 11.75
C LEU A 162 -1.20 25.22 12.43
N GLN A 163 -1.99 25.94 11.64
CA GLN A 163 -2.83 27.03 12.15
C GLN A 163 -3.98 26.54 13.03
N ARG A 164 -4.42 25.29 12.83
CA ARG A 164 -5.52 24.62 13.54
C ARG A 164 -5.40 23.11 13.41
N ASP A 165 -6.27 22.39 14.11
CA ASP A 165 -6.49 20.96 13.85
C ASP A 165 -7.24 20.78 12.52
N TYR A 166 -6.88 19.75 11.75
CA TYR A 166 -7.50 19.44 10.49
C TYR A 166 -8.06 18.01 10.48
N LYS A 167 -9.30 17.86 10.08
CA LYS A 167 -9.87 16.58 9.68
C LYS A 167 -9.54 16.33 8.20
N ILE A 168 -9.01 15.16 7.93
CA ILE A 168 -8.61 14.75 6.58
C ILE A 168 -9.07 13.33 6.32
N HIS A 169 -9.20 12.96 5.06
CA HIS A 169 -9.39 11.57 4.67
C HIS A 169 -8.07 10.96 4.25
N ILE A 170 -7.79 9.76 4.77
CA ILE A 170 -6.74 8.89 4.26
C ILE A 170 -7.40 7.71 3.57
N GLN A 171 -6.84 7.26 2.45
CA GLN A 171 -7.39 6.14 1.72
C GLN A 171 -6.32 5.36 0.97
N GLY A 172 -6.59 4.11 0.66
CA GLY A 172 -5.66 3.26 -0.09
C GLY A 172 -6.19 1.87 -0.36
N ILE A 173 -5.47 1.17 -1.22
CA ILE A 173 -5.64 -0.25 -1.46
C ILE A 173 -4.47 -0.95 -0.78
N ILE A 174 -4.76 -1.97 0.02
CA ILE A 174 -3.75 -2.80 0.67
C ILE A 174 -3.67 -4.10 -0.11
N ASP A 175 -2.48 -4.43 -0.58
CA ASP A 175 -2.25 -5.60 -1.42
C ASP A 175 -2.78 -6.88 -0.77
N ARG A 176 -2.38 -7.14 0.47
CA ARG A 176 -2.88 -8.26 1.28
C ARG A 176 -2.88 -7.92 2.76
N ILE A 177 -3.78 -8.55 3.48
CA ILE A 177 -3.77 -8.58 4.94
C ILE A 177 -3.86 -10.05 5.34
N PHE A 178 -2.83 -10.56 6.02
CA PHE A 178 -2.84 -11.88 6.60
C PHE A 178 -3.35 -11.85 8.03
N MET A 179 -3.84 -12.98 8.51
CA MET A 179 -4.09 -13.24 9.92
C MET A 179 -2.96 -14.13 10.41
N GLU A 180 -2.17 -13.68 11.39
CA GLU A 180 -1.09 -14.45 11.98
C GLU A 180 -1.12 -14.27 13.50
N ASP A 181 -1.14 -15.37 14.24
CA ASP A 181 -1.13 -15.39 15.72
C ASP A 181 -2.16 -14.44 16.35
N GLY A 182 -3.36 -14.36 15.76
CA GLY A 182 -4.48 -13.54 16.27
C GLY A 182 -4.37 -12.05 16.00
N GLY A 183 -3.48 -11.62 15.11
CA GLY A 183 -3.34 -10.24 14.68
C GLY A 183 -3.28 -10.07 13.16
N TYR A 184 -3.62 -8.89 12.68
CA TYR A 184 -3.50 -8.56 11.26
C TYR A 184 -2.08 -8.16 10.89
N VAL A 185 -1.65 -8.64 9.72
CA VAL A 185 -0.35 -8.35 9.10
C VAL A 185 -0.59 -7.79 7.70
N PRO A 186 -0.74 -6.47 7.54
CA PRO A 186 -0.74 -5.87 6.20
C PRO A 186 0.59 -6.15 5.51
N PHE A 187 0.50 -6.52 4.24
CA PHE A 187 1.62 -7.02 3.45
C PHE A 187 1.66 -6.38 2.06
N GLU A 188 2.81 -5.86 1.69
CA GLU A 188 3.04 -5.14 0.43
C GLU A 188 3.98 -5.90 -0.49
N PHE A 189 3.67 -5.92 -1.79
CA PHE A 189 4.52 -6.48 -2.83
C PHE A 189 5.13 -5.37 -3.68
N LYS A 190 6.43 -5.47 -3.94
CA LYS A 190 7.17 -4.49 -4.74
C LYS A 190 7.91 -5.16 -5.89
N THR A 191 7.58 -4.81 -7.11
CA THR A 191 8.10 -5.41 -8.35
C THR A 191 9.49 -4.93 -8.77
N GLY A 192 10.09 -4.01 -8.01
CA GLY A 192 11.48 -3.57 -8.20
C GLY A 192 12.47 -4.41 -7.35
N PRO A 193 13.80 -4.25 -7.54
CA PRO A 193 14.78 -4.90 -6.69
C PRO A 193 14.82 -4.30 -5.29
N TRP A 194 15.09 -5.13 -4.28
CA TRP A 194 15.39 -4.66 -2.93
C TRP A 194 16.70 -3.89 -2.85
N LYS A 195 16.71 -2.87 -2.02
CA LYS A 195 17.92 -2.11 -1.61
C LYS A 195 17.72 -1.67 -0.16
N ASP A 196 18.73 -1.78 0.69
CA ASP A 196 18.63 -1.53 2.14
C ASP A 196 18.08 -0.15 2.51
N TYR A 197 18.40 0.88 1.70
CA TYR A 197 17.88 2.23 1.92
C TYR A 197 16.33 2.31 1.82
N LYS A 198 15.69 1.35 1.13
CA LYS A 198 14.23 1.29 1.00
C LYS A 198 13.52 0.92 2.31
N GLY A 199 14.21 0.28 3.25
CA GLY A 199 13.60 -0.18 4.49
C GLY A 199 12.92 0.92 5.31
N THR A 200 13.45 2.14 5.30
CA THR A 200 12.80 3.27 5.99
C THR A 200 11.52 3.71 5.28
N MET A 201 11.53 3.72 3.94
CA MET A 201 10.35 4.04 3.13
C MET A 201 9.27 2.99 3.35
N MET A 202 9.63 1.70 3.27
CA MET A 202 8.67 0.60 3.48
C MET A 202 8.01 0.66 4.85
N ARG A 203 8.78 0.93 5.92
CA ARG A 203 8.20 1.10 7.26
C ARG A 203 7.18 2.24 7.34
N LYS A 204 7.38 3.33 6.61
CA LYS A 204 6.39 4.43 6.53
C LYS A 204 5.15 4.00 5.74
N GLU A 205 5.33 3.30 4.63
CA GLU A 205 4.20 2.78 3.83
C GLU A 205 3.34 1.82 4.67
N MET A 206 3.98 0.89 5.39
CA MET A 206 3.26 -0.06 6.23
C MET A 206 2.59 0.62 7.44
N ALA A 207 3.23 1.63 8.03
CA ALA A 207 2.60 2.44 9.09
C ALA A 207 1.40 3.25 8.57
N PHE A 208 1.40 3.67 7.30
CA PHE A 208 0.23 4.28 6.67
C PHE A 208 -0.92 3.28 6.53
N TYR A 209 -0.63 2.02 6.16
CA TYR A 209 -1.64 0.96 6.11
C TYR A 209 -2.20 0.62 7.49
N GLN A 210 -1.34 0.56 8.52
CA GLN A 210 -1.81 0.41 9.90
C GLN A 210 -2.73 1.55 10.29
N LEU A 211 -2.37 2.80 9.97
CA LEU A 211 -3.19 3.98 10.26
C LEU A 211 -4.57 3.88 9.58
N LEU A 212 -4.63 3.38 8.33
CA LEU A 212 -5.87 3.14 7.62
C LEU A 212 -6.74 2.11 8.33
N ILE A 213 -6.19 0.95 8.67
CA ILE A 213 -6.94 -0.14 9.31
C ILE A 213 -7.45 0.29 10.69
N GLU A 214 -6.59 0.92 11.50
CA GLU A 214 -6.93 1.31 12.88
C GLU A 214 -7.93 2.47 12.98
N ASN A 215 -8.14 3.23 11.89
CA ASN A 215 -9.07 4.36 11.87
C ASN A 215 -10.23 4.19 10.89
N ALA A 216 -10.29 3.10 10.14
CA ALA A 216 -11.40 2.80 9.25
C ALA A 216 -12.68 2.52 10.07
N ASP A 217 -13.82 2.94 9.54
CA ASP A 217 -15.09 2.58 10.12
C ASP A 217 -15.26 1.04 10.19
N PRO A 218 -15.87 0.50 11.27
CA PRO A 218 -16.11 -0.93 11.40
C PRO A 218 -16.81 -1.55 10.17
N GLU A 219 -17.73 -0.82 9.53
CA GLU A 219 -18.41 -1.28 8.31
C GLU A 219 -17.46 -1.46 7.14
N VAL A 220 -16.44 -0.59 7.01
CA VAL A 220 -15.41 -0.69 5.98
C VAL A 220 -14.53 -1.92 6.24
N LEU A 221 -14.16 -2.18 7.50
CA LEU A 221 -13.39 -3.36 7.89
C LEU A 221 -14.17 -4.64 7.59
N ILE A 222 -15.42 -4.75 8.06
CA ILE A 222 -16.31 -5.91 7.84
C ILE A 222 -16.52 -6.17 6.34
N LYS A 223 -16.74 -5.12 5.54
CA LYS A 223 -16.87 -5.23 4.07
C LYS A 223 -15.63 -5.83 3.41
N ASN A 224 -14.46 -5.58 3.98
CA ASN A 224 -13.18 -6.15 3.53
C ASN A 224 -12.84 -7.49 4.21
N GLY A 225 -13.77 -8.10 4.96
CA GLY A 225 -13.57 -9.40 5.62
C GLY A 225 -12.77 -9.33 6.93
N LEU A 226 -12.59 -8.14 7.50
CA LEU A 226 -11.82 -7.94 8.73
C LEU A 226 -12.73 -7.76 9.95
N ASP A 227 -12.35 -8.33 11.09
CA ASP A 227 -12.97 -8.07 12.39
C ASP A 227 -12.36 -6.78 12.98
N PRO A 228 -13.20 -5.75 13.30
CA PRO A 228 -12.73 -4.50 13.90
C PRO A 228 -12.03 -4.63 15.26
N ASN A 229 -12.18 -5.77 15.93
CA ASN A 229 -11.57 -6.01 17.25
C ASN A 229 -10.16 -6.60 17.17
N ILE A 230 -9.73 -7.01 16.00
CA ILE A 230 -8.41 -7.60 15.81
C ILE A 230 -7.39 -6.52 15.48
N PRO A 231 -6.31 -6.39 16.27
CA PRO A 231 -5.29 -5.36 16.05
C PRO A 231 -4.34 -5.69 14.89
N VAL A 232 -3.70 -4.67 14.33
CA VAL A 232 -2.51 -4.84 13.49
C VAL A 232 -1.31 -5.08 14.39
N THR A 233 -0.64 -6.23 14.26
CA THR A 233 0.48 -6.64 15.13
C THR A 233 1.83 -6.57 14.44
N HIS A 234 1.87 -6.87 13.14
CA HIS A 234 3.08 -6.91 12.35
C HIS A 234 2.87 -6.21 11.00
N TRP A 235 3.99 -5.96 10.31
CA TRP A 235 4.04 -5.51 8.92
C TRP A 235 4.92 -6.42 8.11
N GLY A 236 4.59 -6.65 6.85
CA GLY A 236 5.42 -7.43 5.95
C GLY A 236 5.52 -6.81 4.56
N TRP A 237 6.59 -7.17 3.85
CA TRP A 237 6.75 -6.87 2.43
C TRP A 237 7.62 -7.91 1.73
N TYR A 238 7.38 -8.04 0.44
CA TYR A 238 8.11 -8.94 -0.42
C TYR A 238 8.57 -8.26 -1.70
N TYR A 239 9.83 -8.51 -2.06
CA TYR A 239 10.46 -8.06 -3.29
C TYR A 239 10.83 -9.27 -4.16
N PRO A 240 9.93 -9.76 -5.05
CA PRO A 240 10.13 -10.98 -5.81
C PRO A 240 11.39 -10.97 -6.68
N VAL A 241 11.75 -9.81 -7.29
CA VAL A 241 12.97 -9.67 -8.09
C VAL A 241 14.23 -10.02 -7.30
N SER A 242 14.23 -9.77 -6.01
CA SER A 242 15.37 -10.04 -5.12
C SER A 242 15.13 -11.26 -4.23
N ASN A 243 13.97 -11.90 -4.35
CA ASN A 243 13.49 -12.94 -3.45
C ASN A 243 13.67 -12.55 -1.97
N TYR A 244 13.34 -11.29 -1.63
CA TYR A 244 13.55 -10.72 -0.30
C TYR A 244 12.21 -10.51 0.41
N VAL A 245 12.01 -11.27 1.47
CA VAL A 245 10.86 -11.18 2.37
C VAL A 245 11.31 -10.53 3.68
N PHE A 246 10.46 -9.69 4.24
CA PHE A 246 10.69 -9.10 5.54
C PHE A 246 9.37 -8.93 6.29
N ALA A 247 9.35 -9.29 7.56
CA ALA A 247 8.28 -9.00 8.49
C ALA A 247 8.84 -8.46 9.81
N GLN A 248 8.08 -7.62 10.48
CA GLN A 248 8.47 -7.08 11.80
C GLN A 248 7.24 -6.65 12.59
N PRO A 249 7.31 -6.62 13.93
CA PRO A 249 6.29 -6.01 14.76
C PRO A 249 6.09 -4.54 14.43
N VAL A 250 4.87 -4.04 14.62
CA VAL A 250 4.51 -2.62 14.48
C VAL A 250 5.40 -1.73 15.35
N LYS A 251 5.67 -0.51 14.90
CA LYS A 251 6.54 0.44 15.61
C LYS A 251 5.89 1.82 15.73
N THR A 252 5.62 2.24 16.94
CA THR A 252 5.08 3.59 17.26
C THR A 252 5.87 4.70 16.57
N ARG A 253 7.21 4.61 16.53
CA ARG A 253 8.05 5.60 15.85
C ARG A 253 7.73 5.77 14.36
N SER A 254 7.36 4.68 13.68
CA SER A 254 7.00 4.75 12.26
C SER A 254 5.64 5.42 12.08
N MET A 255 4.69 5.14 12.95
CA MET A 255 3.38 5.81 12.99
C MET A 255 3.55 7.32 13.22
N THR A 256 4.31 7.72 14.23
CA THR A 256 4.65 9.14 14.49
C THR A 256 5.30 9.78 13.26
N SER A 257 6.17 9.06 12.54
CA SER A 257 6.80 9.58 11.32
C SER A 257 5.79 9.83 10.19
N VAL A 258 4.78 8.97 10.05
CA VAL A 258 3.70 9.15 9.06
C VAL A 258 2.84 10.35 9.43
N MET A 259 2.41 10.46 10.70
CA MET A 259 1.60 11.59 11.19
C MET A 259 2.35 12.92 11.00
N ASN A 260 3.64 12.96 11.35
CA ASN A 260 4.49 14.13 11.12
C ASN A 260 4.62 14.51 9.64
N ASN A 261 4.63 13.52 8.74
CA ASN A 261 4.72 13.75 7.31
C ASN A 261 3.40 14.28 6.73
N ILE A 262 2.27 13.78 7.23
CA ILE A 262 0.93 14.32 6.93
C ILE A 262 0.81 15.77 7.40
N ALA A 263 1.18 16.07 8.64
CA ALA A 263 1.18 17.44 9.17
C ALA A 263 2.06 18.38 8.32
N LYS A 264 3.24 17.91 7.90
CA LYS A 264 4.12 18.68 7.01
C LYS A 264 3.47 18.93 5.62
N LEU A 265 2.72 17.97 5.08
CA LEU A 265 1.98 18.15 3.82
C LEU A 265 0.91 19.24 3.99
N ILE A 266 0.12 19.19 5.06
CA ILE A 266 -0.89 20.21 5.37
C ILE A 266 -0.23 21.59 5.53
N TRP A 267 0.88 21.67 6.26
CA TRP A 267 1.66 22.89 6.41
C TRP A 267 2.13 23.47 5.06
N ALA A 268 2.55 22.60 4.12
CA ALA A 268 2.93 23.03 2.78
C ALA A 268 1.75 23.65 2.00
N TYR A 269 0.55 23.13 2.19
CA TYR A 269 -0.68 23.75 1.65
C TYR A 269 -0.96 25.11 2.31
N GLU A 270 -0.88 25.23 3.63
CA GLU A 270 -1.06 26.51 4.34
C GLU A 270 -0.09 27.57 3.86
N GLN A 271 1.17 27.20 3.63
CA GLN A 271 2.20 28.11 3.15
C GLN A 271 2.18 28.31 1.63
N LYS A 272 1.37 27.54 0.89
CA LYS A 272 1.36 27.48 -0.58
C LYS A 272 2.78 27.28 -1.16
N GLN A 273 3.56 26.42 -0.50
CA GLN A 273 4.98 26.20 -0.80
C GLN A 273 5.31 24.71 -0.88
N PHE A 274 5.68 24.27 -2.07
CA PHE A 274 6.14 22.90 -2.35
C PHE A 274 7.58 22.94 -2.89
N PRO A 275 8.59 23.24 -2.04
CA PRO A 275 9.95 23.42 -2.50
C PRO A 275 10.57 22.12 -2.99
N THR A 276 11.46 22.22 -3.98
CA THR A 276 12.30 21.10 -4.37
C THR A 276 13.26 20.74 -3.23
N LYS A 277 13.43 19.44 -2.96
CA LYS A 277 14.58 18.99 -2.16
C LYS A 277 15.83 19.14 -3.02
N PHE A 278 16.86 19.77 -2.49
CA PHE A 278 18.11 20.13 -3.19
C PHE A 278 18.96 18.94 -3.69
N TYR A 279 18.39 17.79 -3.91
CA TYR A 279 19.04 16.64 -4.53
C TYR A 279 18.44 16.43 -5.92
N TYR A 280 19.17 16.88 -6.96
CA TYR A 280 18.76 16.74 -8.37
C TYR A 280 18.42 15.32 -8.81
N LYS A 281 18.86 14.29 -8.05
CA LYS A 281 18.52 12.88 -8.28
C LYS A 281 17.15 12.46 -7.72
N THR A 282 16.54 13.26 -6.85
CA THR A 282 15.29 12.93 -6.17
C THR A 282 14.07 13.67 -6.72
N CYS A 283 14.27 14.76 -7.42
CA CYS A 283 13.21 15.56 -8.05
C CYS A 283 13.33 15.56 -9.58
N SER A 284 13.70 14.43 -10.20
CA SER A 284 13.62 14.27 -11.66
C SER A 284 12.18 13.98 -12.07
N PHE A 285 11.70 14.73 -13.03
CA PHE A 285 10.51 14.46 -13.83
C PHE A 285 10.88 13.58 -15.00
#